data_fdbfe1868fb7279f18d3fdf2e716c825
#
_entry.id   fdbfe1868fb7279f18d3fdf2e716c825
#
_cell.length_a   1.000
_cell.length_b   1.000
_cell.length_c   1.000
_cell.angle_alpha   90.00
_cell.angle_beta   90.00
_cell.angle_gamma   90.00
#
_symmetry.space_group_name_H-M   'P 1'
#
loop_
_entity.id
_entity.type
_entity.pdbx_description
1 polymer ?
#
loop_
_entity_poly.entity_id
_entity_poly.type
_entity_poly.pdbx_seq_one_letter_code
_entity_poly.pdbx_strand_id
1 'polypeptide(L)'
;QLAELINYLGYEKAILVGFSLGGMIIRKFVNIFENNVEGLIILNSPHKRNPEQQISIETRVKQAADQGPKSTVDDAIKRWFTDEYISKNQEKVQLIKNWILNNNPTLYSKIYKVLAQDVNEIINPEKKISCPTLVVTGDKDFGNNPDMSKRICDECLNSKLVIMKNLKHMGLVEDSIQFGKILESFLNQFLEIE
;
A
#
# COMPACT_ATOMS: atom_id res chain seq x y z
N GLN A 1 -0.05 3.99 18.46
CA GLN A 1 0.60 5.16 17.81
C GLN A 1 -0.39 5.94 16.93
N LEU A 2 -1.03 5.31 15.89
CA LEU A 2 -1.92 6.06 14.98
C LEU A 2 -3.15 6.65 15.71
N ALA A 3 -3.82 5.86 16.56
CA ALA A 3 -4.92 6.37 17.38
C ALA A 3 -4.49 7.50 18.34
N GLU A 4 -3.33 7.34 18.97
CA GLU A 4 -2.75 8.37 19.83
C GLU A 4 -2.43 9.66 19.06
N LEU A 5 -1.95 9.53 17.82
CA LEU A 5 -1.69 10.70 16.96
C LEU A 5 -2.98 11.42 16.58
N ILE A 6 -4.03 10.71 16.18
CA ILE A 6 -5.34 11.30 15.87
C ILE A 6 -5.88 12.08 17.08
N ASN A 7 -5.85 11.46 18.26
CA ASN A 7 -6.27 12.07 19.50
C ASN A 7 -5.41 13.29 19.89
N TYR A 8 -4.09 13.17 19.75
CA TYR A 8 -3.15 14.27 20.04
C TYR A 8 -3.39 15.51 19.16
N LEU A 9 -3.78 15.29 17.90
CA LEU A 9 -4.11 16.35 16.96
C LEU A 9 -5.52 16.93 17.19
N GLY A 10 -6.30 16.38 18.13
CA GLY A 10 -7.63 16.87 18.48
C GLY A 10 -8.74 16.45 17.50
N TYR A 11 -8.49 15.45 16.64
CA TYR A 11 -9.49 14.95 15.72
C TYR A 11 -10.21 13.73 16.30
N GLU A 12 -11.52 13.65 16.07
CA GLU A 12 -12.32 12.46 16.39
C GLU A 12 -12.14 11.37 15.32
N LYS A 13 -12.07 11.78 14.05
CA LYS A 13 -11.94 10.92 12.88
C LYS A 13 -10.89 11.44 11.90
N ALA A 14 -10.39 10.55 11.09
CA ALA A 14 -9.45 10.89 10.02
C ALA A 14 -9.70 10.05 8.76
N ILE A 15 -9.42 10.61 7.60
CA ILE A 15 -9.26 9.86 6.36
C ILE A 15 -7.84 9.31 6.34
N LEU A 16 -7.70 7.99 6.24
CA LEU A 16 -6.42 7.31 6.29
C LEU A 16 -5.98 6.89 4.88
N VAL A 17 -4.75 7.26 4.53
CA VAL A 17 -4.13 6.89 3.25
C VAL A 17 -2.98 5.91 3.51
N GLY A 18 -3.05 4.72 2.93
CA GLY A 18 -2.03 3.69 3.11
C GLY A 18 -1.53 3.10 1.80
N PHE A 19 -0.23 3.22 1.55
CA PHE A 19 0.45 2.64 0.39
C PHE A 19 1.13 1.32 0.78
N SER A 20 0.94 0.28 -0.02
CA SER A 20 1.58 -1.03 0.15
C SER A 20 1.38 -1.59 1.56
N LEU A 21 2.42 -1.70 2.37
CA LEU A 21 2.35 -2.07 3.79
C LEU A 21 1.45 -1.09 4.59
N GLY A 22 1.48 0.20 4.25
CA GLY A 22 0.59 1.20 4.85
C GLY A 22 -0.88 0.86 4.66
N GLY A 23 -1.24 0.27 3.51
CA GLY A 23 -2.59 -0.24 3.27
C GLY A 23 -2.99 -1.41 4.18
N MET A 24 -2.03 -2.28 4.55
CA MET A 24 -2.26 -3.31 5.58
C MET A 24 -2.50 -2.68 6.95
N ILE A 25 -1.69 -1.68 7.31
CA ILE A 25 -1.76 -0.99 8.61
C ILE A 25 -3.13 -0.31 8.78
N ILE A 26 -3.60 0.46 7.79
CA ILE A 26 -4.88 1.16 7.90
C ILE A 26 -6.08 0.20 7.87
N ARG A 27 -5.98 -0.94 7.16
CA ARG A 27 -7.00 -2.01 7.21
C ARG A 27 -7.04 -2.67 8.60
N LYS A 28 -5.90 -2.94 9.21
CA LYS A 28 -5.86 -3.42 10.60
C LYS A 28 -6.40 -2.37 11.55
N PHE A 29 -6.07 -1.10 11.32
CA PHE A 29 -6.50 0.01 12.17
C PHE A 29 -8.03 0.14 12.17
N VAL A 30 -8.68 0.18 11.01
CA VAL A 30 -10.13 0.34 10.94
C VAL A 30 -10.88 -0.84 11.59
N ASN A 31 -10.36 -2.05 11.52
CA ASN A 31 -10.96 -3.21 12.18
C ASN A 31 -10.98 -3.11 13.72
N ILE A 32 -10.09 -2.29 14.29
CA ILE A 32 -9.97 -2.09 15.75
C ILE A 32 -10.58 -0.75 16.19
N PHE A 33 -10.43 0.30 15.37
CA PHE A 33 -10.78 1.68 15.68
C PHE A 33 -11.74 2.26 14.63
N GLU A 34 -12.81 1.53 14.31
CA GLU A 34 -13.77 1.90 13.26
C GLU A 34 -14.31 3.32 13.45
N ASN A 35 -14.62 3.72 14.69
CA ASN A 35 -15.17 5.03 15.01
C ASN A 35 -14.20 6.22 14.79
N ASN A 36 -12.91 5.95 14.63
CA ASN A 36 -11.89 6.95 14.37
C ASN A 36 -11.56 7.12 12.87
N VAL A 37 -12.27 6.39 11.99
CA VAL A 37 -12.00 6.41 10.56
C VAL A 37 -13.20 6.99 9.81
N GLU A 38 -12.95 8.07 9.07
CA GLU A 38 -13.94 8.71 8.21
C GLU A 38 -13.94 8.13 6.80
N GLY A 39 -12.76 7.76 6.30
CA GLY A 39 -12.58 7.14 5.00
C GLY A 39 -11.22 6.46 4.86
N LEU A 40 -11.11 5.53 3.92
CA LEU A 40 -9.88 4.82 3.59
C LEU A 40 -9.46 5.03 2.13
N ILE A 41 -8.16 5.22 1.92
CA ILE A 41 -7.54 5.23 0.61
C ILE A 41 -6.41 4.19 0.63
N ILE A 42 -6.64 3.05 -0.01
CA ILE A 42 -5.76 1.88 0.00
C ILE A 42 -5.06 1.79 -1.35
N LEU A 43 -3.73 1.93 -1.34
CA LEU A 43 -2.93 2.06 -2.54
C LEU A 43 -1.98 0.87 -2.67
N ASN A 44 -2.07 0.13 -3.78
CA ASN A 44 -1.14 -0.96 -4.12
C ASN A 44 -0.87 -1.91 -2.92
N SER A 45 -1.91 -2.27 -2.16
CA SER A 45 -1.78 -3.06 -0.94
C SER A 45 -2.02 -4.55 -1.20
N PRO A 46 -1.31 -5.44 -0.49
CA PRO A 46 -1.50 -6.87 -0.68
C PRO A 46 -2.79 -7.39 -0.05
N HIS A 47 -3.25 -8.49 -0.63
CA HIS A 47 -4.28 -9.39 -0.09
C HIS A 47 -3.71 -10.82 -0.08
N LYS A 48 -4.54 -11.82 0.08
CA LYS A 48 -4.13 -13.24 0.06
C LYS A 48 -3.28 -13.56 -1.17
N ARG A 49 -2.10 -14.08 -0.94
CA ARG A 49 -1.16 -14.51 -1.99
C ARG A 49 -1.45 -15.95 -2.41
N ASN A 50 -1.18 -16.26 -3.67
CA ASN A 50 -1.07 -17.64 -4.10
C ASN A 50 0.27 -18.26 -3.60
N PRO A 51 0.47 -19.60 -3.69
CA PRO A 51 1.70 -20.25 -3.20
C PRO A 51 2.99 -19.68 -3.80
N GLU A 52 3.01 -19.37 -5.10
CA GLU A 52 4.20 -18.83 -5.78
C GLU A 52 4.54 -17.41 -5.28
N GLN A 53 3.53 -16.58 -5.13
CA GLN A 53 3.70 -15.22 -4.57
C GLN A 53 4.18 -15.27 -3.13
N GLN A 54 3.69 -16.23 -2.34
CA GLN A 54 4.10 -16.41 -0.95
C GLN A 54 5.56 -16.87 -0.86
N ILE A 55 5.96 -17.86 -1.65
CA ILE A 55 7.37 -18.29 -1.73
C ILE A 55 8.27 -17.13 -2.16
N SER A 56 7.85 -16.34 -3.14
CA SER A 56 8.61 -15.19 -3.63
C SER A 56 8.83 -14.13 -2.55
N ILE A 57 7.80 -13.79 -1.73
CA ILE A 57 7.97 -12.80 -0.66
C ILE A 57 8.82 -13.36 0.48
N GLU A 58 8.68 -14.63 0.85
CA GLU A 58 9.47 -15.29 1.89
C GLU A 58 10.97 -15.37 1.52
N THR A 59 11.26 -15.64 0.25
CA THR A 59 12.63 -15.60 -0.28
C THR A 59 13.24 -14.21 -0.07
N ARG A 60 12.49 -13.14 -0.35
CA ARG A 60 12.95 -11.77 -0.13
C ARG A 60 13.12 -11.44 1.36
N VAL A 61 12.26 -11.96 2.23
CA VAL A 61 12.43 -11.84 3.69
C VAL A 61 13.76 -12.43 4.12
N LYS A 62 14.09 -13.64 3.63
CA LYS A 62 15.36 -14.30 3.92
C LYS A 62 16.55 -13.50 3.40
N GLN A 63 16.52 -13.06 2.14
CA GLN A 63 17.57 -12.21 1.56
C GLN A 63 17.77 -10.93 2.37
N ALA A 64 16.68 -10.25 2.76
CA ALA A 64 16.75 -9.03 3.57
C ALA A 64 17.31 -9.30 4.97
N ALA A 65 17.01 -10.45 5.57
CA ALA A 65 17.55 -10.85 6.88
C ALA A 65 19.06 -11.15 6.83
N ASP A 66 19.50 -11.86 5.79
CA ASP A 66 20.89 -12.33 5.64
C ASP A 66 21.83 -11.21 5.18
N GLN A 67 21.37 -10.32 4.30
CA GLN A 67 22.23 -9.37 3.58
C GLN A 67 21.73 -7.91 3.62
N GLY A 68 20.61 -7.64 4.30
CA GLY A 68 20.03 -6.31 4.44
C GLY A 68 19.40 -5.75 3.15
N PRO A 69 19.10 -4.43 3.14
CA PRO A 69 18.40 -3.77 2.03
C PRO A 69 19.10 -3.88 0.68
N LYS A 70 20.44 -3.96 0.69
CA LYS A 70 21.27 -4.04 -0.53
C LYS A 70 20.93 -5.26 -1.39
N SER A 71 20.54 -6.38 -0.78
CA SER A 71 20.23 -7.62 -1.49
C SER A 71 18.92 -7.59 -2.29
N THR A 72 18.03 -6.66 -1.97
CA THR A 72 16.66 -6.63 -2.53
C THR A 72 16.37 -5.37 -3.35
N VAL A 73 17.20 -4.34 -3.27
CA VAL A 73 16.91 -3.01 -3.83
C VAL A 73 16.75 -3.00 -5.35
N ASP A 74 17.67 -3.61 -6.09
CA ASP A 74 17.63 -3.57 -7.56
C ASP A 74 16.42 -4.32 -8.12
N ASP A 75 16.11 -5.46 -7.54
CA ASP A 75 14.90 -6.21 -7.90
C ASP A 75 13.62 -5.50 -7.45
N ALA A 76 13.65 -4.75 -6.35
CA ALA A 76 12.53 -3.91 -5.93
C ALA A 76 12.25 -2.83 -6.98
N ILE A 77 13.27 -2.11 -7.45
CA ILE A 77 13.12 -1.06 -8.47
C ILE A 77 12.50 -1.63 -9.76
N LYS A 78 12.97 -2.79 -10.25
CA LYS A 78 12.42 -3.43 -11.46
C LYS A 78 10.95 -3.85 -11.29
N ARG A 79 10.55 -4.25 -10.10
CA ARG A 79 9.14 -4.59 -9.80
C ARG A 79 8.26 -3.37 -9.62
N TRP A 80 8.82 -2.28 -9.10
CA TRP A 80 8.07 -1.10 -8.70
C TRP A 80 7.81 -0.12 -9.81
N PHE A 81 8.77 0.02 -10.75
CA PHE A 81 8.71 0.98 -11.83
C PHE A 81 8.66 0.30 -13.20
N THR A 82 8.05 0.96 -14.17
CA THR A 82 8.14 0.57 -15.58
C THR A 82 9.56 0.83 -16.12
N ASP A 83 9.97 0.05 -17.11
CA ASP A 83 11.30 0.21 -17.72
C ASP A 83 11.44 1.57 -18.39
N GLU A 84 10.34 2.07 -18.96
CA GLU A 84 10.26 3.42 -19.54
C GLU A 84 10.52 4.49 -18.48
N TYR A 85 9.86 4.37 -17.31
CA TYR A 85 10.07 5.34 -16.22
C TYR A 85 11.50 5.31 -15.69
N ILE A 86 12.08 4.12 -15.49
CA ILE A 86 13.45 3.94 -15.02
C ILE A 86 14.43 4.64 -15.98
N SER A 87 14.25 4.45 -17.30
CA SER A 87 15.14 5.04 -18.31
C SER A 87 15.09 6.58 -18.36
N LYS A 88 13.88 7.15 -18.18
CA LYS A 88 13.65 8.60 -18.29
C LYS A 88 13.84 9.37 -16.97
N ASN A 89 13.81 8.70 -15.81
CA ASN A 89 13.77 9.34 -14.50
C ASN A 89 14.84 8.80 -13.54
N GLN A 90 16.08 8.65 -14.03
CA GLN A 90 17.17 8.02 -13.29
C GLN A 90 17.43 8.67 -11.92
N GLU A 91 17.35 9.99 -11.81
CA GLU A 91 17.56 10.71 -10.55
C GLU A 91 16.51 10.36 -9.48
N LYS A 92 15.22 10.33 -9.88
CA LYS A 92 14.14 9.95 -8.96
C LYS A 92 14.24 8.49 -8.54
N VAL A 93 14.57 7.61 -9.47
CA VAL A 93 14.80 6.18 -9.19
C VAL A 93 15.98 6.01 -8.24
N GLN A 94 17.08 6.74 -8.46
CA GLN A 94 18.24 6.69 -7.57
C GLN A 94 17.94 7.24 -6.18
N LEU A 95 17.13 8.29 -6.07
CA LEU A 95 16.66 8.80 -4.77
C LEU A 95 15.90 7.72 -3.98
N ILE A 96 14.99 7.01 -4.64
CA ILE A 96 14.22 5.93 -4.00
C ILE A 96 15.12 4.73 -3.65
N LYS A 97 16.08 4.38 -4.50
CA LYS A 97 17.12 3.40 -4.14
C LYS A 97 17.86 3.78 -2.86
N ASN A 98 18.28 5.04 -2.76
CA ASN A 98 18.99 5.54 -1.59
C ASN A 98 18.12 5.47 -0.33
N TRP A 99 16.81 5.78 -0.42
CA TRP A 99 15.90 5.60 0.72
C TRP A 99 15.85 4.14 1.20
N ILE A 100 15.80 3.17 0.27
CA ILE A 100 15.82 1.75 0.63
C ILE A 100 17.15 1.39 1.29
N LEU A 101 18.27 1.78 0.70
CA LEU A 101 19.61 1.44 1.16
C LEU A 101 19.95 2.03 2.55
N ASN A 102 19.38 3.19 2.88
CA ASN A 102 19.58 3.87 4.17
C ASN A 102 18.72 3.30 5.31
N ASN A 103 17.88 2.29 5.05
CA ASN A 103 17.16 1.64 6.14
C ASN A 103 18.11 0.89 7.08
N ASN A 104 17.78 0.89 8.37
CA ASN A 104 18.44 0.01 9.32
C ASN A 104 18.19 -1.46 8.92
N PRO A 105 19.25 -2.28 8.70
CA PRO A 105 19.09 -3.64 8.17
C PRO A 105 18.23 -4.54 9.06
N THR A 106 18.36 -4.42 10.37
CA THR A 106 17.58 -5.22 11.34
C THR A 106 16.11 -4.85 11.30
N LEU A 107 15.78 -3.56 11.24
CA LEU A 107 14.39 -3.11 11.15
C LEU A 107 13.79 -3.42 9.79
N TYR A 108 14.56 -3.27 8.72
CA TYR A 108 14.13 -3.57 7.36
C TYR A 108 13.66 -5.03 7.21
N SER A 109 14.44 -5.98 7.70
CA SER A 109 14.08 -7.40 7.65
C SER A 109 12.84 -7.73 8.48
N LYS A 110 12.67 -7.11 9.66
CA LYS A 110 11.48 -7.27 10.50
C LYS A 110 10.22 -6.74 9.81
N ILE A 111 10.31 -5.55 9.18
CA ILE A 111 9.20 -4.95 8.42
C ILE A 111 8.83 -5.83 7.20
N TYR A 112 9.85 -6.37 6.50
CA TYR A 112 9.61 -7.31 5.41
C TYR A 112 8.88 -8.58 5.86
N LYS A 113 9.19 -9.07 7.08
CA LYS A 113 8.50 -10.21 7.69
C LYS A 113 7.02 -9.90 7.95
N VAL A 114 6.70 -8.72 8.50
CA VAL A 114 5.31 -8.25 8.68
C VAL A 114 4.57 -8.26 7.33
N LEU A 115 5.16 -7.68 6.29
CA LEU A 115 4.56 -7.66 4.95
C LEU A 115 4.29 -9.06 4.40
N ALA A 116 5.14 -10.05 4.70
CA ALA A 116 5.01 -11.42 4.19
C ALA A 116 4.00 -12.27 4.96
N GLN A 117 3.92 -12.11 6.28
CA GLN A 117 3.20 -13.01 7.18
C GLN A 117 1.85 -12.46 7.64
N ASP A 118 1.80 -11.17 7.99
CA ASP A 118 0.66 -10.60 8.72
C ASP A 118 -0.52 -10.22 7.80
N VAL A 119 -0.37 -10.35 6.48
CA VAL A 119 -1.50 -10.14 5.55
C VAL A 119 -2.69 -11.06 5.85
N ASN A 120 -2.43 -12.27 6.34
CA ASN A 120 -3.48 -13.23 6.68
C ASN A 120 -4.31 -12.83 7.91
N GLU A 121 -3.80 -11.92 8.74
CA GLU A 121 -4.52 -11.43 9.93
C GLU A 121 -5.56 -10.34 9.61
N ILE A 122 -5.53 -9.80 8.40
CA ILE A 122 -6.35 -8.66 8.00
C ILE A 122 -7.31 -8.97 6.85
N ILE A 123 -7.25 -10.17 6.30
CA ILE A 123 -8.19 -10.63 5.26
C ILE A 123 -9.41 -11.28 5.90
N ASN A 124 -10.55 -11.20 5.19
CA ASN A 124 -11.84 -11.71 5.66
C ASN A 124 -12.19 -11.21 7.07
N PRO A 125 -12.29 -9.89 7.27
CA PRO A 125 -12.63 -9.32 8.57
C PRO A 125 -14.02 -9.82 9.01
N GLU A 126 -14.23 -9.97 10.32
CA GLU A 126 -15.52 -10.41 10.89
C GLU A 126 -16.68 -9.49 10.47
N LYS A 127 -16.38 -8.20 10.33
CA LYS A 127 -17.29 -7.19 9.81
C LYS A 127 -16.67 -6.51 8.61
N LYS A 128 -17.49 -6.26 7.58
CA LYS A 128 -17.03 -5.45 6.44
C LYS A 128 -16.73 -4.03 6.89
N ILE A 129 -15.71 -3.44 6.27
CA ILE A 129 -15.34 -2.04 6.46
C ILE A 129 -16.50 -1.15 6.02
N SER A 130 -17.01 -0.32 6.92
CA SER A 130 -18.23 0.47 6.70
C SER A 130 -17.96 1.84 6.11
N CYS A 131 -16.81 2.45 6.40
CA CYS A 131 -16.48 3.77 5.88
C CYS A 131 -16.23 3.77 4.37
N PRO A 132 -16.46 4.90 3.66
CA PRO A 132 -16.12 5.03 2.25
C PRO A 132 -14.66 4.67 1.99
N THR A 133 -14.42 3.82 0.98
CA THR A 133 -13.09 3.26 0.71
C THR A 133 -12.74 3.41 -0.77
N LEU A 134 -11.59 4.03 -1.05
CA LEU A 134 -10.96 4.02 -2.37
C LEU A 134 -9.84 2.99 -2.40
N VAL A 135 -9.84 2.11 -3.40
CA VAL A 135 -8.75 1.16 -3.64
C VAL A 135 -8.13 1.45 -5.00
N VAL A 136 -6.82 1.69 -5.04
CA VAL A 136 -6.09 2.02 -6.27
C VAL A 136 -4.93 1.05 -6.46
N THR A 137 -4.73 0.57 -7.68
CA THR A 137 -3.53 -0.22 -8.06
C THR A 137 -3.19 -0.03 -9.53
N GLY A 138 -1.93 -0.32 -9.89
CA GLY A 138 -1.51 -0.41 -11.29
C GLY A 138 -1.86 -1.78 -11.89
N ASP A 139 -2.23 -1.84 -13.16
CA ASP A 139 -2.55 -3.09 -13.85
C ASP A 139 -1.35 -4.01 -14.04
N LYS A 140 -0.12 -3.46 -13.94
CA LYS A 140 1.16 -4.19 -14.00
C LYS A 140 1.82 -4.38 -12.63
N ASP A 141 1.12 -4.13 -11.53
CA ASP A 141 1.60 -4.46 -10.18
C ASP A 141 1.38 -5.94 -9.91
N PHE A 142 2.37 -6.77 -10.25
CA PHE A 142 2.28 -8.22 -10.07
C PHE A 142 2.33 -8.66 -8.60
N GLY A 143 2.93 -7.84 -7.74
CA GLY A 143 3.04 -8.13 -6.30
C GLY A 143 1.77 -7.87 -5.51
N ASN A 144 1.06 -6.80 -5.88
CA ASN A 144 -0.20 -6.36 -5.29
C ASN A 144 -1.19 -6.06 -6.43
N ASN A 145 -1.57 -7.12 -7.14
CA ASN A 145 -2.26 -7.06 -8.41
C ASN A 145 -3.74 -6.61 -8.31
N PRO A 146 -4.38 -6.33 -9.47
CA PRO A 146 -5.79 -5.94 -9.52
C PRO A 146 -6.76 -6.91 -8.82
N ASP A 147 -6.49 -8.22 -8.87
CA ASP A 147 -7.33 -9.23 -8.19
C ASP A 147 -7.25 -9.09 -6.67
N MET A 148 -6.08 -8.77 -6.13
CA MET A 148 -5.93 -8.47 -4.70
C MET A 148 -6.72 -7.21 -4.32
N SER A 149 -6.64 -6.16 -5.13
CA SER A 149 -7.38 -4.91 -4.91
C SER A 149 -8.89 -5.12 -5.00
N LYS A 150 -9.37 -5.97 -5.92
CA LYS A 150 -10.77 -6.36 -6.00
C LYS A 150 -11.23 -7.08 -4.74
N ARG A 151 -10.45 -8.04 -4.23
CA ARG A 151 -10.76 -8.72 -2.96
C ARG A 151 -10.79 -7.78 -1.77
N ILE A 152 -9.93 -6.73 -1.74
CA ILE A 152 -10.02 -5.68 -0.72
C ILE A 152 -11.35 -4.94 -0.82
N CYS A 153 -11.81 -4.60 -2.02
CA CYS A 153 -13.14 -4.00 -2.22
C CYS A 153 -14.28 -4.90 -1.74
N ASP A 154 -14.16 -6.21 -1.95
CA ASP A 154 -15.18 -7.19 -1.50
C ASP A 154 -15.31 -7.24 0.04
N GLU A 155 -14.30 -6.79 0.78
CA GLU A 155 -14.28 -6.63 2.24
C GLU A 155 -14.91 -5.31 2.73
N CYS A 156 -15.32 -4.41 1.84
CA CYS A 156 -15.91 -3.11 2.14
C CYS A 156 -17.41 -3.08 1.78
N LEU A 157 -18.20 -2.29 2.53
CA LEU A 157 -19.61 -2.04 2.19
C LEU A 157 -19.77 -0.99 1.09
N ASN A 158 -18.91 0.02 1.09
CA ASN A 158 -18.90 1.10 0.13
C ASN A 158 -17.47 1.33 -0.37
N SER A 159 -17.15 0.83 -1.56
CA SER A 159 -15.80 0.96 -2.12
C SER A 159 -15.79 1.30 -3.60
N LYS A 160 -14.76 2.04 -4.02
CA LYS A 160 -14.45 2.36 -5.41
C LYS A 160 -13.10 1.76 -5.76
N LEU A 161 -13.04 0.93 -6.81
CA LEU A 161 -11.80 0.39 -7.36
C LEU A 161 -11.35 1.22 -8.56
N VAL A 162 -10.09 1.63 -8.55
CA VAL A 162 -9.43 2.28 -9.70
C VAL A 162 -8.18 1.49 -10.08
N ILE A 163 -8.11 1.06 -11.34
CA ILE A 163 -6.94 0.38 -11.90
C ILE A 163 -6.25 1.34 -12.87
N MET A 164 -5.06 1.80 -12.49
CA MET A 164 -4.24 2.68 -13.32
C MET A 164 -3.52 1.87 -14.40
N LYS A 165 -3.72 2.27 -15.65
CA LYS A 165 -3.23 1.53 -16.82
C LYS A 165 -1.74 1.71 -17.05
N ASN A 166 -1.07 0.63 -17.46
CA ASN A 166 0.36 0.57 -17.79
C ASN A 166 1.31 0.92 -16.64
N LEU A 167 0.85 0.86 -15.39
CA LEU A 167 1.63 1.21 -14.21
C LEU A 167 1.91 0.00 -13.33
N LYS A 168 3.09 -0.01 -12.75
CA LYS A 168 3.53 -0.98 -11.74
C LYS A 168 3.21 -0.48 -10.32
N HIS A 169 3.95 -0.96 -9.32
CA HIS A 169 3.73 -0.68 -7.91
C HIS A 169 3.83 0.80 -7.53
N MET A 170 4.76 1.54 -8.13
CA MET A 170 4.97 2.97 -7.89
C MET A 170 4.19 3.87 -8.85
N GLY A 171 3.02 3.42 -9.33
CA GLY A 171 2.16 4.18 -10.22
C GLY A 171 1.81 5.58 -9.71
N LEU A 172 1.71 5.75 -8.40
CA LEU A 172 1.52 7.05 -7.75
C LEU A 172 2.68 8.04 -8.00
N VAL A 173 3.89 7.54 -8.28
CA VAL A 173 5.07 8.35 -8.62
C VAL A 173 5.20 8.51 -10.14
N GLU A 174 4.92 7.43 -10.90
CA GLU A 174 5.04 7.44 -12.36
C GLU A 174 4.03 8.37 -13.02
N ASP A 175 2.78 8.37 -12.54
CA ASP A 175 1.71 9.26 -13.00
C ASP A 175 1.02 9.96 -11.82
N SER A 176 1.76 10.86 -11.19
CA SER A 176 1.29 11.62 -10.04
C SER A 176 0.13 12.55 -10.36
N ILE A 177 -0.01 12.98 -11.63
CA ILE A 177 -1.10 13.87 -12.07
C ILE A 177 -2.42 13.08 -12.10
N GLN A 178 -2.44 11.92 -12.75
CA GLN A 178 -3.62 11.05 -12.77
C GLN A 178 -3.98 10.61 -11.36
N PHE A 179 -2.98 10.23 -10.57
CA PHE A 179 -3.16 9.82 -9.19
C PHE A 179 -3.79 10.93 -8.34
N GLY A 180 -3.28 12.18 -8.45
CA GLY A 180 -3.84 13.35 -7.77
C GLY A 180 -5.32 13.57 -8.09
N LYS A 181 -5.71 13.49 -9.37
CA LYS A 181 -7.12 13.61 -9.79
C LYS A 181 -8.01 12.50 -9.20
N ILE A 182 -7.51 11.28 -9.09
CA ILE A 182 -8.23 10.16 -8.48
C ILE A 182 -8.49 10.46 -7.00
N LEU A 183 -7.47 10.94 -6.27
CA LEU A 183 -7.59 11.30 -4.86
C LEU A 183 -8.56 12.46 -4.67
N GLU A 184 -8.40 13.54 -5.41
CA GLU A 184 -9.26 14.72 -5.36
C GLU A 184 -10.73 14.34 -5.59
N SER A 185 -11.02 13.56 -6.63
CA SER A 185 -12.38 13.06 -6.91
C SER A 185 -12.98 12.25 -5.77
N PHE A 186 -12.16 11.50 -5.02
CA PHE A 186 -12.64 10.76 -3.87
C PHE A 186 -12.81 11.65 -2.65
N LEU A 187 -11.89 12.57 -2.40
CA LEU A 187 -11.91 13.45 -1.23
C LEU A 187 -13.04 14.48 -1.28
N ASN A 188 -13.43 14.92 -2.48
CA ASN A 188 -14.52 15.89 -2.66
C ASN A 188 -15.85 15.40 -2.07
N GLN A 189 -16.10 14.08 -1.99
CA GLN A 189 -17.31 13.56 -1.34
C GLN A 189 -17.40 13.87 0.16
N PHE A 190 -16.28 14.21 0.82
CA PHE A 190 -16.25 14.57 2.23
C PHE A 190 -16.34 16.09 2.46
N LEU A 191 -16.17 16.88 1.38
CA LEU A 191 -16.19 18.34 1.43
C LEU A 191 -17.58 18.92 1.08
N GLU A 192 -18.46 18.13 0.46
CA GLU A 192 -19.81 18.55 0.01
C GLU A 192 -20.88 18.51 1.13
N ILE A 193 -20.48 18.32 2.39
CA ILE A 193 -21.42 18.14 3.53
C ILE A 193 -21.50 19.40 4.40
N GLU A 194 -21.11 20.59 3.90
CA GLU A 194 -21.37 21.86 4.58
C GLU A 194 -22.50 22.66 3.92
#